data_b05a4237692d64079f4bf30869b17501
#
_entry.id   b05a4237692d64079f4bf30869b17501
#
_cell.length_a   1.000
_cell.length_b   1.000
_cell.length_c   1.000
_cell.angle_alpha   90.00
_cell.angle_beta   90.00
_cell.angle_gamma   90.00
#
_symmetry.space_group_name_H-M   'P 1'
#
loop_
_entity.id
_entity.type
_entity.pdbx_description
1 polymer ?
#
loop_
_entity_poly.entity_id
_entity_poly.type
_entity_poly.pdbx_seq_one_letter_code
_entity_poly.pdbx_strand_id
1 'polypeptide(L)'
;MDRIWNEAQDLPQSDSHNHLLYKKEAQYLLDKTRKRERRISLATFIKYAASIAIIVSIGFGTKLYLNHSAKQHTSASDHLLTEISVNHGDHKQVTLPDGTVVHLNAGTVMRYPTEFTSDIRLVEMEGEAFFNVMRDEGKPFIVRTRQADVKVLGTSFNVKAYQEDELMAVSVRTGKVEVDMPESVMRLLPNEQIIVNNTNGEILKKNEDAQKVTAWLQGGLYFNRTPISSVIHDLERMYNQEIVLDPNVVFDDYIYGEHDNKSLEAVLNAIQYSTGIRYRKEESRIVLYKTSH
;
A
#
# COMPACT_ATOMS: atom_id res chain seq x y z
N MET A 1 24.38 42.14 -59.01
CA MET A 1 25.74 41.61 -59.24
C MET A 1 26.14 41.70 -60.71
N ASP A 2 25.23 41.72 -61.65
CA ASP A 2 25.50 41.73 -63.09
C ASP A 2 26.01 43.05 -63.67
N ARG A 3 25.83 44.19 -62.98
CA ARG A 3 26.32 45.49 -63.43
C ARG A 3 27.84 45.65 -63.30
N ILE A 4 28.45 45.06 -62.33
CA ILE A 4 29.91 45.17 -62.07
C ILE A 4 30.72 44.31 -63.07
N TRP A 5 30.13 43.27 -63.61
CA TRP A 5 30.77 42.40 -64.59
C TRP A 5 30.86 43.05 -65.98
N ASN A 6 29.87 43.83 -66.37
CA ASN A 6 29.83 44.46 -67.70
C ASN A 6 30.79 45.68 -67.78
N GLU A 7 31.03 46.41 -66.71
CA GLU A 7 32.01 47.52 -66.68
C GLU A 7 33.50 47.08 -66.72
N ALA A 8 33.77 45.81 -66.40
CA ALA A 8 35.12 45.26 -66.39
C ALA A 8 35.62 44.78 -67.75
N GLN A 9 34.76 44.74 -68.81
CA GLN A 9 35.13 44.33 -70.13
C GLN A 9 35.66 45.43 -71.07
N ASP A 10 35.49 46.72 -70.69
CA ASP A 10 35.81 47.86 -71.54
C ASP A 10 37.15 48.55 -71.19
N LEU A 11 38.06 47.95 -70.48
CA LEU A 11 39.34 48.52 -70.10
C LEU A 11 40.43 48.16 -71.12
N PRO A 12 41.24 49.09 -71.59
CA PRO A 12 42.26 48.81 -72.63
C PRO A 12 43.34 47.86 -72.11
N GLN A 13 43.75 46.92 -72.96
CA GLN A 13 44.79 45.90 -72.83
C GLN A 13 46.22 46.55 -72.71
N SER A 14 46.55 47.14 -71.57
CA SER A 14 47.95 47.42 -71.21
C SER A 14 48.12 47.33 -69.73
N ASP A 15 48.38 46.18 -69.24
CA ASP A 15 49.12 45.76 -68.06
C ASP A 15 48.62 44.38 -67.56
N SER A 16 49.06 43.36 -68.22
CA SER A 16 48.66 41.99 -67.85
C SER A 16 49.13 41.58 -66.44
N HIS A 17 50.04 42.33 -65.83
CA HIS A 17 50.55 42.05 -64.49
C HIS A 17 49.61 42.57 -63.39
N ASN A 18 49.04 43.73 -63.56
CA ASN A 18 48.12 44.35 -62.60
C ASN A 18 46.76 43.64 -62.57
N HIS A 19 46.26 43.18 -63.70
CA HIS A 19 44.97 42.45 -63.77
C HIS A 19 44.95 41.14 -62.98
N LEU A 20 46.12 40.43 -62.94
CA LEU A 20 46.24 39.18 -62.18
C LEU A 20 46.28 39.43 -60.67
N LEU A 21 46.86 40.59 -60.22
CA LEU A 21 46.90 40.98 -58.83
C LEU A 21 45.50 41.37 -58.30
N TYR A 22 44.77 42.19 -59.06
CA TYR A 22 43.39 42.55 -58.69
C TYR A 22 42.44 41.37 -58.64
N LYS A 23 42.60 40.40 -59.53
CA LYS A 23 41.80 39.17 -59.55
C LYS A 23 42.08 38.28 -58.33
N LYS A 24 43.33 38.19 -57.86
CA LYS A 24 43.71 37.48 -56.67
C LYS A 24 43.20 38.17 -55.38
N GLU A 25 43.28 39.51 -55.31
CA GLU A 25 42.74 40.27 -54.19
C GLU A 25 41.21 40.16 -54.10
N ALA A 26 40.53 40.28 -55.23
CA ALA A 26 39.07 40.12 -55.27
C ALA A 26 38.62 38.72 -54.83
N GLN A 27 39.34 37.66 -55.25
CA GLN A 27 39.04 36.29 -54.80
C GLN A 27 39.35 36.11 -53.31
N TYR A 28 40.43 36.69 -52.79
CA TYR A 28 40.72 36.64 -51.34
C TYR A 28 39.64 37.33 -50.49
N LEU A 29 39.15 38.46 -50.94
CA LEU A 29 38.08 39.21 -50.22
C LEU A 29 36.74 38.43 -50.29
N LEU A 30 36.41 37.83 -51.39
CA LEU A 30 35.20 37.00 -51.56
C LEU A 30 35.25 35.74 -50.68
N ASP A 31 36.42 35.10 -50.58
CA ASP A 31 36.58 33.93 -49.70
C ASP A 31 36.51 34.27 -48.21
N LYS A 32 37.02 35.45 -47.84
CA LYS A 32 36.99 35.93 -46.46
C LYS A 32 35.54 36.28 -46.00
N THR A 33 34.76 36.89 -46.86
CA THR A 33 33.36 37.20 -46.54
C THR A 33 32.48 35.94 -46.47
N ARG A 34 32.69 35.01 -47.39
CA ARG A 34 31.98 33.72 -47.47
C ARG A 34 32.21 32.83 -46.26
N LYS A 35 33.46 32.79 -45.70
CA LYS A 35 33.79 32.05 -44.47
C LYS A 35 33.16 32.69 -43.24
N ARG A 36 33.01 34.00 -43.18
CA ARG A 36 32.46 34.73 -42.06
C ARG A 36 30.94 34.50 -41.93
N GLU A 37 30.19 34.51 -43.02
CA GLU A 37 28.73 34.30 -43.04
C GLU A 37 28.36 32.86 -42.63
N ARG A 38 29.10 31.86 -43.07
CA ARG A 38 28.81 30.45 -42.70
C ARG A 38 29.02 30.16 -41.22
N ARG A 39 29.97 30.81 -40.56
CA ARG A 39 30.27 30.58 -39.12
C ARG A 39 29.21 31.21 -38.20
N ILE A 40 28.69 32.37 -38.58
CA ILE A 40 27.67 33.05 -37.76
C ILE A 40 26.34 32.33 -37.80
N SER A 41 25.94 31.83 -38.95
CA SER A 41 24.67 31.13 -39.17
C SER A 41 24.56 29.80 -38.39
N LEU A 42 25.60 28.97 -38.40
CA LEU A 42 25.58 27.68 -37.71
C LEU A 42 25.56 27.79 -36.17
N ALA A 43 26.37 28.71 -35.62
CA ALA A 43 26.42 28.91 -34.16
C ALA A 43 25.14 29.53 -33.60
N THR A 44 24.46 30.36 -34.40
CA THR A 44 23.19 30.96 -34.00
C THR A 44 22.07 29.91 -34.05
N PHE A 45 22.05 29.05 -35.07
CA PHE A 45 21.07 27.99 -35.20
C PHE A 45 21.16 26.96 -34.06
N ILE A 46 22.39 26.58 -33.65
CA ILE A 46 22.62 25.66 -32.52
C ILE A 46 22.13 26.26 -31.20
N LYS A 47 22.31 27.55 -30.99
CA LYS A 47 21.81 28.23 -29.77
C LYS A 47 20.28 28.23 -29.68
N TYR A 48 19.59 28.49 -30.78
CA TYR A 48 18.13 28.46 -30.81
C TYR A 48 17.58 27.04 -30.74
N ALA A 49 18.21 26.06 -31.36
CA ALA A 49 17.83 24.64 -31.28
C ALA A 49 17.95 24.11 -29.85
N ALA A 50 19.02 24.46 -29.14
CA ALA A 50 19.21 24.08 -27.73
C ALA A 50 18.14 24.70 -26.83
N SER A 51 17.79 25.96 -27.03
CA SER A 51 16.75 26.65 -26.26
C SER A 51 15.36 26.03 -26.46
N ILE A 52 15.03 25.67 -27.69
CA ILE A 52 13.76 24.99 -28.03
C ILE A 52 13.72 23.59 -27.41
N ALA A 53 14.83 22.84 -27.48
CA ALA A 53 14.93 21.51 -26.88
C ALA A 53 14.72 21.53 -25.36
N ILE A 54 15.26 22.55 -24.67
CA ILE A 54 15.08 22.73 -23.22
C ILE A 54 13.60 23.06 -22.90
N ILE A 55 12.97 23.96 -23.65
CA ILE A 55 11.55 24.31 -23.45
C ILE A 55 10.63 23.09 -23.67
N VAL A 56 10.90 22.32 -24.74
CA VAL A 56 10.14 21.09 -25.03
C VAL A 56 10.35 20.03 -23.94
N SER A 57 11.60 19.87 -23.45
CA SER A 57 11.90 18.92 -22.38
C SER A 57 11.23 19.31 -21.05
N ILE A 58 11.22 20.61 -20.71
CA ILE A 58 10.49 21.11 -19.53
C ILE A 58 8.98 20.93 -19.71
N GLY A 59 8.43 21.24 -20.86
CA GLY A 59 7.00 21.05 -21.14
C GLY A 59 6.57 19.59 -21.13
N PHE A 60 7.42 18.69 -21.64
CA PHE A 60 7.18 17.26 -21.59
C PHE A 60 7.34 16.69 -20.19
N GLY A 61 8.37 17.13 -19.45
CA GLY A 61 8.59 16.75 -18.05
C GLY A 61 7.46 17.22 -17.14
N THR A 62 6.99 18.46 -17.30
CA THR A 62 5.84 18.98 -16.54
C THR A 62 4.54 18.24 -16.89
N LYS A 63 4.32 17.91 -18.16
CA LYS A 63 3.16 17.11 -18.58
C LYS A 63 3.20 15.69 -17.99
N LEU A 64 4.37 15.04 -17.96
CA LEU A 64 4.54 13.74 -17.31
C LEU A 64 4.31 13.84 -15.79
N TYR A 65 4.86 14.87 -15.15
CA TYR A 65 4.71 15.10 -13.72
C TYR A 65 3.25 15.40 -13.34
N LEU A 66 2.57 16.27 -14.10
CA LEU A 66 1.16 16.57 -13.89
C LEU A 66 0.24 15.37 -14.18
N ASN A 67 0.54 14.56 -15.21
CA ASN A 67 -0.19 13.32 -15.45
C ASN A 67 0.05 12.26 -14.37
N HIS A 68 1.23 12.22 -13.75
CA HIS A 68 1.52 11.31 -12.64
C HIS A 68 0.78 11.76 -11.37
N SER A 69 0.74 13.08 -11.09
CA SER A 69 -0.02 13.65 -9.98
C SER A 69 -1.55 13.58 -10.21
N ALA A 70 -2.01 13.70 -11.44
CA ALA A 70 -3.45 13.61 -11.77
C ALA A 70 -4.01 12.17 -11.61
N LYS A 71 -3.17 11.13 -11.70
CA LYS A 71 -3.59 9.75 -11.38
C LYS A 71 -3.78 9.48 -9.88
N GLN A 72 -3.28 10.36 -9.00
CA GLN A 72 -3.47 10.24 -7.55
C GLN A 72 -4.69 11.00 -7.01
N HIS A 73 -5.30 11.86 -7.82
CA HIS A 73 -6.55 12.53 -7.49
C HIS A 73 -7.66 12.09 -8.45
N THR A 74 -7.88 10.79 -8.59
CA THR A 74 -9.15 10.32 -9.13
C THR A 74 -10.20 10.72 -8.11
N SER A 75 -11.07 11.63 -8.51
CA SER A 75 -12.24 12.09 -7.80
C SER A 75 -12.72 11.06 -6.79
N ALA A 76 -12.74 11.44 -5.51
CA ALA A 76 -13.70 10.88 -4.58
C ALA A 76 -15.07 11.17 -5.21
N SER A 77 -15.52 10.29 -6.11
CA SER A 77 -16.94 10.12 -6.34
C SER A 77 -17.49 9.94 -4.95
N ASP A 78 -18.45 10.72 -4.57
CA ASP A 78 -19.18 10.67 -3.31
C ASP A 78 -19.98 9.34 -3.34
N HIS A 79 -19.25 8.21 -3.31
CA HIS A 79 -19.84 6.89 -3.18
C HIS A 79 -20.33 6.83 -1.75
N LEU A 80 -21.62 6.73 -1.59
CA LEU A 80 -22.22 6.43 -0.29
C LEU A 80 -21.51 5.22 0.29
N LEU A 81 -20.67 5.47 1.30
CA LEU A 81 -19.99 4.41 2.04
C LEU A 81 -20.99 3.86 3.07
N THR A 82 -21.14 2.56 3.08
CA THR A 82 -21.81 1.85 4.15
C THR A 82 -20.78 1.56 5.24
N GLU A 83 -21.06 1.98 6.46
CA GLU A 83 -20.30 1.61 7.64
C GLU A 83 -21.07 0.59 8.46
N ILE A 84 -20.38 -0.48 8.86
CA ILE A 84 -20.91 -1.49 9.76
C ILE A 84 -19.98 -1.58 10.96
N SER A 85 -20.57 -1.48 12.16
CA SER A 85 -19.91 -1.70 13.43
C SER A 85 -20.52 -2.89 14.15
N VAL A 86 -19.67 -3.67 14.81
CA VAL A 86 -20.04 -4.83 15.63
C VAL A 86 -19.62 -4.55 17.07
N ASN A 87 -20.58 -4.68 18.00
CA ASN A 87 -20.26 -4.49 19.42
C ASN A 87 -19.46 -5.66 19.99
N HIS A 88 -18.82 -5.46 21.12
CA HIS A 88 -18.25 -6.55 21.90
C HIS A 88 -19.32 -7.57 22.26
N GLY A 89 -18.99 -8.83 22.24
CA GLY A 89 -19.91 -9.95 22.47
C GLY A 89 -20.75 -10.37 21.26
N ASP A 90 -20.75 -9.59 20.17
CA ASP A 90 -21.55 -9.83 18.97
C ASP A 90 -20.70 -10.26 17.78
N HIS A 91 -21.36 -10.91 16.81
CA HIS A 91 -20.81 -11.19 15.48
C HIS A 91 -21.82 -10.81 14.42
N LYS A 92 -21.36 -10.38 13.24
CA LYS A 92 -22.26 -10.08 12.10
C LYS A 92 -21.75 -10.75 10.83
N GLN A 93 -22.72 -11.17 10.00
CA GLN A 93 -22.45 -11.58 8.62
C GLN A 93 -23.03 -10.55 7.66
N VAL A 94 -22.27 -10.21 6.64
CA VAL A 94 -22.65 -9.25 5.59
C VAL A 94 -22.35 -9.85 4.23
N THR A 95 -23.26 -9.65 3.28
CA THR A 95 -23.01 -9.93 1.87
C THR A 95 -22.77 -8.60 1.15
N LEU A 96 -21.60 -8.47 0.54
CA LEU A 96 -21.19 -7.28 -0.20
C LEU A 96 -21.83 -7.23 -1.59
N PRO A 97 -21.81 -6.08 -2.30
CA PRO A 97 -22.45 -5.91 -3.61
C PRO A 97 -21.96 -6.87 -4.70
N ASP A 98 -20.72 -7.39 -4.57
CA ASP A 98 -20.14 -8.37 -5.50
C ASP A 98 -20.47 -9.83 -5.18
N GLY A 99 -21.27 -10.07 -4.12
CA GLY A 99 -21.60 -11.41 -3.61
C GLY A 99 -20.57 -11.98 -2.63
N THR A 100 -19.49 -11.25 -2.30
CA THR A 100 -18.54 -11.62 -1.25
C THR A 100 -19.25 -11.70 0.09
N VAL A 101 -19.02 -12.79 0.84
CA VAL A 101 -19.56 -12.96 2.19
C VAL A 101 -18.46 -12.64 3.20
N VAL A 102 -18.76 -11.74 4.15
CA VAL A 102 -17.85 -11.32 5.21
C VAL A 102 -18.48 -11.63 6.57
N HIS A 103 -17.74 -12.34 7.41
CA HIS A 103 -18.07 -12.49 8.83
C HIS A 103 -17.22 -11.50 9.62
N LEU A 104 -17.85 -10.66 10.42
CA LEU A 104 -17.22 -9.63 11.25
C LEU A 104 -17.24 -10.09 12.70
N ASN A 105 -16.07 -10.09 13.34
CA ASN A 105 -15.90 -10.43 14.74
C ASN A 105 -16.23 -9.22 15.64
N ALA A 106 -16.36 -9.45 16.93
CA ALA A 106 -16.63 -8.46 17.97
C ALA A 106 -15.64 -7.26 17.91
N GLY A 107 -16.13 -6.04 18.09
CA GLY A 107 -15.33 -4.82 18.04
C GLY A 107 -14.89 -4.38 16.64
N THR A 108 -15.37 -5.02 15.58
CA THR A 108 -14.95 -4.72 14.19
C THR A 108 -15.76 -3.57 13.60
N VAL A 109 -15.07 -2.68 12.90
CA VAL A 109 -15.66 -1.65 12.03
C VAL A 109 -15.22 -1.90 10.60
N MET A 110 -16.16 -1.92 9.66
CA MET A 110 -15.87 -2.08 8.22
C MET A 110 -16.63 -1.04 7.40
N ARG A 111 -15.94 -0.45 6.41
CA ARG A 111 -16.49 0.50 5.45
C ARG A 111 -16.34 -0.04 4.04
N TYR A 112 -17.37 0.05 3.24
CA TYR A 112 -17.38 -0.37 1.85
C TYR A 112 -18.34 0.47 1.02
N PRO A 113 -18.13 0.64 -0.30
CA PRO A 113 -19.05 1.37 -1.15
C PRO A 113 -20.33 0.56 -1.41
N THR A 114 -21.45 1.23 -1.63
CA THR A 114 -22.72 0.59 -2.00
C THR A 114 -22.63 -0.16 -3.34
N GLU A 115 -21.68 0.23 -4.20
CA GLU A 115 -21.35 -0.46 -5.46
C GLU A 115 -19.84 -0.34 -5.73
N PHE A 116 -19.24 -1.42 -6.22
CA PHE A 116 -17.84 -1.39 -6.66
C PHE A 116 -17.75 -0.90 -8.12
N THR A 117 -17.65 0.40 -8.34
CA THR A 117 -17.63 1.02 -9.68
C THR A 117 -16.23 1.20 -10.26
N SER A 118 -15.18 1.19 -9.42
CA SER A 118 -13.77 1.28 -9.86
C SER A 118 -13.23 -0.06 -10.35
N ASP A 119 -11.99 -0.06 -10.87
CA ASP A 119 -11.28 -1.27 -11.33
C ASP A 119 -10.84 -2.20 -10.18
N ILE A 120 -11.14 -1.82 -8.93
CA ILE A 120 -10.88 -2.60 -7.73
C ILE A 120 -12.13 -2.68 -6.85
N ARG A 121 -12.19 -3.70 -5.99
CA ARG A 121 -13.18 -3.88 -4.94
C ARG A 121 -12.51 -3.56 -3.60
N LEU A 122 -12.60 -2.29 -3.17
CA LEU A 122 -11.94 -1.81 -1.95
C LEU A 122 -12.92 -1.83 -0.78
N VAL A 123 -12.48 -2.41 0.35
CA VAL A 123 -13.10 -2.28 1.67
C VAL A 123 -12.05 -1.81 2.66
N GLU A 124 -12.46 -1.00 3.63
CA GLU A 124 -11.61 -0.56 4.75
C GLU A 124 -12.07 -1.25 6.02
N MET A 125 -11.15 -1.68 6.86
CA MET A 125 -11.47 -2.44 8.06
C MET A 125 -10.51 -2.13 9.21
N GLU A 126 -11.10 -2.08 10.40
CA GLU A 126 -10.43 -2.13 11.69
C GLU A 126 -11.10 -3.22 12.53
N GLY A 127 -10.33 -4.16 13.07
CA GLY A 127 -10.87 -5.29 13.79
C GLY A 127 -10.51 -6.64 13.20
N GLU A 128 -11.41 -7.63 13.30
CA GLU A 128 -11.19 -8.97 12.75
C GLU A 128 -12.36 -9.40 11.87
N ALA A 129 -12.04 -9.90 10.67
CA ALA A 129 -13.03 -10.44 9.77
C ALA A 129 -12.51 -11.62 8.97
N PHE A 130 -13.42 -12.56 8.71
CA PHE A 130 -13.22 -13.64 7.75
C PHE A 130 -13.96 -13.31 6.46
N PHE A 131 -13.21 -13.30 5.37
CA PHE A 131 -13.69 -13.00 4.03
C PHE A 131 -13.80 -14.28 3.21
N ASN A 132 -14.94 -14.49 2.57
CA ASN A 132 -15.12 -15.47 1.51
C ASN A 132 -15.39 -14.71 0.21
N VAL A 133 -14.30 -14.36 -0.48
CA VAL A 133 -14.33 -13.42 -1.61
C VAL A 133 -14.79 -14.11 -2.89
N MET A 134 -15.80 -13.54 -3.54
CA MET A 134 -16.24 -13.95 -4.87
C MET A 134 -15.10 -13.80 -5.89
N ARG A 135 -14.83 -14.87 -6.65
CA ARG A 135 -13.73 -14.89 -7.61
C ARG A 135 -14.00 -13.95 -8.79
N ASP A 136 -13.09 -13.02 -9.00
CA ASP A 136 -13.04 -12.13 -10.17
C ASP A 136 -11.58 -11.74 -10.43
N GLU A 137 -10.99 -12.31 -11.50
CA GLU A 137 -9.59 -12.08 -11.87
C GLU A 137 -9.36 -10.71 -12.53
N GLY A 138 -10.41 -10.13 -13.10
CA GLY A 138 -10.37 -8.82 -13.74
C GLY A 138 -10.47 -7.66 -12.75
N LYS A 139 -10.99 -7.91 -11.54
CA LYS A 139 -11.26 -6.87 -10.56
C LYS A 139 -10.80 -7.29 -9.16
N PRO A 140 -9.54 -6.98 -8.77
CA PRO A 140 -9.00 -7.35 -7.47
C PRO A 140 -9.83 -6.85 -6.29
N PHE A 141 -9.94 -7.67 -5.24
CA PHE A 141 -10.52 -7.31 -3.96
C PHE A 141 -9.41 -6.91 -2.99
N ILE A 142 -9.55 -5.77 -2.35
CA ILE A 142 -8.54 -5.20 -1.44
C ILE A 142 -9.20 -4.92 -0.09
N VAL A 143 -8.64 -5.51 0.97
CA VAL A 143 -8.95 -5.14 2.35
C VAL A 143 -7.85 -4.20 2.83
N ARG A 144 -8.21 -2.95 3.04
CA ARG A 144 -7.33 -1.93 3.58
C ARG A 144 -7.42 -1.89 5.08
N THR A 145 -6.28 -2.03 5.73
CA THR A 145 -6.12 -1.83 7.16
C THR A 145 -5.14 -0.67 7.41
N ARG A 146 -4.91 -0.33 8.66
CA ARG A 146 -3.90 0.67 9.00
C ARG A 146 -2.47 0.26 8.63
N GLN A 147 -2.17 -1.06 8.68
CA GLN A 147 -0.82 -1.60 8.54
C GLN A 147 -0.52 -2.12 7.14
N ALA A 148 -1.52 -2.59 6.41
CA ALA A 148 -1.34 -3.24 5.11
C ALA A 148 -2.60 -3.19 4.24
N ASP A 149 -2.41 -3.30 2.93
CA ASP A 149 -3.45 -3.62 1.96
C ASP A 149 -3.36 -5.13 1.65
N VAL A 150 -4.46 -5.86 1.88
CA VAL A 150 -4.57 -7.31 1.64
C VAL A 150 -5.32 -7.55 0.35
N LYS A 151 -4.63 -8.03 -0.70
CA LYS A 151 -5.15 -8.13 -2.06
C LYS A 151 -5.39 -9.58 -2.47
N VAL A 152 -6.56 -9.86 -3.03
CA VAL A 152 -6.98 -11.18 -3.50
C VAL A 152 -7.81 -11.10 -4.79
N LEU A 153 -7.98 -12.25 -5.47
CA LEU A 153 -8.82 -12.37 -6.67
C LEU A 153 -10.05 -13.29 -6.45
N GLY A 154 -10.06 -14.05 -5.35
CA GLY A 154 -11.11 -15.02 -5.02
C GLY A 154 -10.55 -16.04 -4.04
N THR A 155 -10.65 -15.74 -2.75
CA THR A 155 -9.88 -16.36 -1.67
C THR A 155 -10.74 -16.34 -0.40
N SER A 156 -10.58 -17.38 0.43
CA SER A 156 -11.12 -17.36 1.79
C SER A 156 -9.97 -17.15 2.77
N PHE A 157 -10.03 -16.08 3.57
CA PHE A 157 -8.94 -15.67 4.46
C PHE A 157 -9.47 -14.87 5.65
N ASN A 158 -8.67 -14.82 6.71
CA ASN A 158 -8.92 -14.05 7.92
C ASN A 158 -7.94 -12.88 8.01
N VAL A 159 -8.43 -11.73 8.39
CA VAL A 159 -7.62 -10.55 8.74
C VAL A 159 -7.96 -10.15 10.17
N LYS A 160 -6.95 -10.05 11.05
CA LYS A 160 -7.05 -9.52 12.40
C LYS A 160 -6.17 -8.30 12.51
N ALA A 161 -6.75 -7.11 12.62
CA ALA A 161 -6.08 -5.82 12.59
C ALA A 161 -6.79 -4.80 13.50
N TYR A 162 -6.89 -5.13 14.79
CA TYR A 162 -7.39 -4.19 15.81
C TYR A 162 -6.36 -3.12 16.09
N GLN A 163 -6.81 -1.90 16.34
CA GLN A 163 -5.92 -0.76 16.57
C GLN A 163 -5.16 -0.88 17.90
N GLU A 164 -5.81 -1.42 18.92
CA GLU A 164 -5.26 -1.63 20.27
C GLU A 164 -4.33 -2.84 20.37
N ASP A 165 -4.38 -3.78 19.40
CA ASP A 165 -3.54 -4.97 19.41
C ASP A 165 -2.12 -4.65 18.91
N GLU A 166 -1.11 -5.22 19.58
CA GLU A 166 0.30 -5.11 19.15
C GLU A 166 0.57 -5.87 17.83
N LEU A 167 -0.28 -6.82 17.49
CA LEU A 167 -0.08 -7.72 16.37
C LEU A 167 -1.23 -7.64 15.38
N MET A 168 -0.90 -7.44 14.10
CA MET A 168 -1.79 -7.71 12.98
C MET A 168 -1.51 -9.10 12.43
N ALA A 169 -2.53 -9.82 11.99
CA ALA A 169 -2.37 -11.15 11.38
C ALA A 169 -3.26 -11.33 10.14
N VAL A 170 -2.72 -12.01 9.12
CA VAL A 170 -3.47 -12.46 7.94
C VAL A 170 -3.24 -13.94 7.75
N SER A 171 -4.33 -14.73 7.69
CA SER A 171 -4.28 -16.21 7.57
C SER A 171 -5.11 -16.65 6.37
N VAL A 172 -4.58 -17.56 5.55
CA VAL A 172 -5.22 -18.01 4.31
C VAL A 172 -5.85 -19.38 4.49
N ARG A 173 -7.16 -19.50 4.22
CA ARG A 173 -7.87 -20.77 4.22
C ARG A 173 -7.86 -21.43 2.84
N THR A 174 -8.15 -20.67 1.78
CA THR A 174 -8.12 -21.15 0.40
C THR A 174 -7.62 -20.05 -0.52
N GLY A 175 -7.06 -20.41 -1.67
CA GLY A 175 -6.61 -19.46 -2.70
C GLY A 175 -5.23 -18.86 -2.41
N LYS A 176 -5.02 -17.61 -2.77
CA LYS A 176 -3.75 -16.87 -2.60
C LYS A 176 -4.03 -15.45 -2.14
N VAL A 177 -3.21 -14.96 -1.24
CA VAL A 177 -3.26 -13.60 -0.70
C VAL A 177 -1.95 -12.90 -0.96
N GLU A 178 -2.01 -11.64 -1.38
CA GLU A 178 -0.87 -10.72 -1.39
C GLU A 178 -1.10 -9.66 -0.32
N VAL A 179 -0.14 -9.52 0.59
CA VAL A 179 -0.14 -8.53 1.68
C VAL A 179 0.88 -7.48 1.34
N ASP A 180 0.41 -6.27 1.05
CA ASP A 180 1.22 -5.12 0.66
C ASP A 180 1.39 -4.19 1.87
N MET A 181 2.63 -4.07 2.34
CA MET A 181 3.04 -3.27 3.48
C MET A 181 4.02 -2.18 3.01
N PRO A 182 4.23 -1.10 3.76
CA PRO A 182 5.07 0.03 3.32
C PRO A 182 6.46 -0.34 2.82
N GLU A 183 7.09 -1.38 3.39
CA GLU A 183 8.46 -1.77 3.07
C GLU A 183 8.59 -3.15 2.40
N SER A 184 7.49 -3.90 2.25
CA SER A 184 7.53 -5.26 1.73
C SER A 184 6.20 -5.75 1.20
N VAL A 185 6.26 -6.67 0.24
CA VAL A 185 5.09 -7.40 -0.28
C VAL A 185 5.27 -8.88 -0.01
N MET A 186 4.30 -9.49 0.69
CA MET A 186 4.33 -10.89 1.05
C MET A 186 3.19 -11.65 0.36
N ARG A 187 3.47 -12.89 -0.05
CA ARG A 187 2.45 -13.78 -0.61
C ARG A 187 2.23 -14.98 0.29
N LEU A 188 0.95 -15.29 0.49
CA LEU A 188 0.50 -16.38 1.35
C LEU A 188 -0.29 -17.41 0.53
N LEU A 189 -0.04 -18.68 0.85
CA LEU A 189 -0.76 -19.86 0.37
C LEU A 189 -1.68 -20.41 1.48
N PRO A 190 -2.56 -21.38 1.17
CA PRO A 190 -3.40 -22.00 2.18
C PRO A 190 -2.60 -22.54 3.37
N ASN A 191 -3.11 -22.31 4.58
CA ASN A 191 -2.47 -22.61 5.87
C ASN A 191 -1.16 -21.85 6.11
N GLU A 192 -0.91 -20.75 5.42
CA GLU A 192 0.11 -19.82 5.78
C GLU A 192 -0.50 -18.59 6.49
N GLN A 193 0.24 -18.08 7.46
CA GLN A 193 -0.07 -16.89 8.22
C GLN A 193 1.12 -15.94 8.23
N ILE A 194 0.84 -14.65 8.09
CA ILE A 194 1.76 -13.57 8.42
C ILE A 194 1.29 -12.90 9.70
N ILE A 195 2.24 -12.57 10.57
CA ILE A 195 2.05 -11.74 11.76
C ILE A 195 2.96 -10.55 11.63
N VAL A 196 2.42 -9.36 11.81
CA VAL A 196 3.14 -8.08 11.79
C VAL A 196 3.05 -7.47 13.17
N ASN A 197 4.20 -7.16 13.76
CA ASN A 197 4.26 -6.43 15.01
C ASN A 197 4.13 -4.93 14.72
N ASN A 198 3.06 -4.31 15.21
CA ASN A 198 2.71 -2.91 14.95
C ASN A 198 3.65 -1.90 15.63
N THR A 199 4.44 -2.36 16.61
CA THR A 199 5.35 -1.51 17.38
C THR A 199 6.73 -1.40 16.75
N ASN A 200 7.30 -2.53 16.28
CA ASN A 200 8.66 -2.58 15.75
C ASN A 200 8.74 -2.95 14.26
N GLY A 201 7.62 -3.22 13.61
CA GLY A 201 7.56 -3.58 12.19
C GLY A 201 8.07 -5.00 11.88
N GLU A 202 8.34 -5.83 12.90
CA GLU A 202 8.81 -7.20 12.69
C GLU A 202 7.74 -8.05 12.02
N ILE A 203 8.14 -8.82 11.00
CA ILE A 203 7.26 -9.66 10.21
C ILE A 203 7.64 -11.11 10.41
N LEU A 204 6.67 -11.93 10.83
CA LEU A 204 6.81 -13.37 10.96
C LEU A 204 5.86 -14.08 9.98
N LYS A 205 6.41 -14.86 9.06
CA LYS A 205 5.62 -15.78 8.23
C LYS A 205 5.76 -17.20 8.80
N LYS A 206 4.64 -17.88 9.01
CA LYS A 206 4.61 -19.26 9.53
C LYS A 206 3.50 -20.09 8.89
N ASN A 207 3.57 -21.41 9.05
CA ASN A 207 2.43 -22.28 8.79
C ASN A 207 1.51 -22.29 10.01
N GLU A 208 0.21 -22.11 9.76
CA GLU A 208 -0.82 -22.11 10.80
C GLU A 208 -2.12 -22.68 10.24
N ASP A 209 -2.77 -23.54 11.00
CA ASP A 209 -4.06 -24.12 10.62
C ASP A 209 -5.13 -23.03 10.55
N ALA A 210 -5.50 -22.66 9.33
CA ALA A 210 -6.47 -21.61 9.09
C ALA A 210 -7.88 -21.95 9.66
N GLN A 211 -8.21 -23.25 9.85
CA GLN A 211 -9.46 -23.65 10.46
C GLN A 211 -9.46 -23.31 11.95
N LYS A 212 -8.34 -23.54 12.63
CA LYS A 212 -8.16 -23.19 14.05
C LYS A 212 -8.16 -21.68 14.27
N VAL A 213 -7.44 -20.93 13.41
CA VAL A 213 -7.42 -19.44 13.45
C VAL A 213 -8.83 -18.87 13.32
N THR A 214 -9.70 -19.54 12.57
CA THR A 214 -11.09 -19.11 12.37
C THR A 214 -12.10 -19.79 13.31
N ALA A 215 -11.67 -20.37 14.44
CA ALA A 215 -12.53 -20.99 15.43
C ALA A 215 -13.62 -20.04 15.99
N TRP A 216 -13.31 -18.74 16.02
CA TRP A 216 -14.23 -17.69 16.45
C TRP A 216 -15.55 -17.65 15.64
N LEU A 217 -15.55 -18.09 14.38
CA LEU A 217 -16.78 -18.24 13.56
C LEU A 217 -17.81 -19.17 14.20
N GLN A 218 -17.38 -20.04 15.11
CA GLN A 218 -18.21 -20.99 15.85
C GLN A 218 -18.20 -20.73 17.36
N GLY A 219 -17.77 -19.52 17.77
CA GLY A 219 -17.69 -19.15 19.18
C GLY A 219 -16.50 -19.78 19.92
N GLY A 220 -15.50 -20.30 19.21
CA GLY A 220 -14.26 -20.84 19.79
C GLY A 220 -13.15 -19.80 19.90
N LEU A 221 -12.14 -20.14 20.70
CA LEU A 221 -10.89 -19.39 20.82
C LEU A 221 -9.72 -20.33 20.51
N TYR A 222 -8.74 -19.80 19.79
CA TYR A 222 -7.51 -20.49 19.48
C TYR A 222 -6.29 -19.62 19.80
N PHE A 223 -5.44 -20.12 20.67
CA PHE A 223 -4.19 -19.47 21.07
C PHE A 223 -3.00 -20.37 20.71
N ASN A 224 -2.04 -19.84 19.98
CA ASN A 224 -0.81 -20.53 19.62
C ASN A 224 0.38 -19.60 19.85
N ARG A 225 1.00 -19.70 20.99
CA ARG A 225 2.04 -18.79 21.46
C ARG A 225 1.56 -17.34 21.44
N THR A 226 0.34 -17.11 21.94
CA THR A 226 -0.28 -15.80 21.97
C THR A 226 0.11 -15.07 23.26
N PRO A 227 0.66 -13.83 23.21
CA PRO A 227 0.96 -13.07 24.41
C PRO A 227 -0.29 -12.87 25.26
N ILE A 228 -0.15 -12.90 26.58
CA ILE A 228 -1.29 -12.76 27.49
C ILE A 228 -2.05 -11.44 27.29
N SER A 229 -1.37 -10.34 26.93
CA SER A 229 -2.00 -9.07 26.56
C SER A 229 -3.01 -9.22 25.42
N SER A 230 -2.59 -9.88 24.34
CA SER A 230 -3.47 -10.16 23.19
C SER A 230 -4.62 -11.11 23.53
N VAL A 231 -4.37 -12.11 24.40
CA VAL A 231 -5.42 -13.01 24.90
C VAL A 231 -6.48 -12.23 25.68
N ILE A 232 -6.09 -11.30 26.53
CA ILE A 232 -7.01 -10.46 27.30
C ILE A 232 -7.91 -9.67 26.35
N HIS A 233 -7.37 -9.00 25.36
CA HIS A 233 -8.16 -8.25 24.38
C HIS A 233 -9.16 -9.16 23.62
N ASP A 234 -8.75 -10.38 23.26
CA ASP A 234 -9.66 -11.34 22.64
C ASP A 234 -10.81 -11.75 23.58
N LEU A 235 -10.51 -11.97 24.88
CA LEU A 235 -11.53 -12.29 25.88
C LEU A 235 -12.46 -11.10 26.15
N GLU A 236 -11.92 -9.89 26.26
CA GLU A 236 -12.73 -8.67 26.45
C GLU A 236 -13.71 -8.47 25.31
N ARG A 237 -13.23 -8.62 24.06
CA ARG A 237 -14.07 -8.51 22.85
C ARG A 237 -15.13 -9.59 22.80
N MET A 238 -14.73 -10.84 23.04
CA MET A 238 -15.65 -11.98 22.92
C MET A 238 -16.73 -12.00 24.00
N TYR A 239 -16.38 -11.67 25.24
CA TYR A 239 -17.29 -11.80 26.37
C TYR A 239 -17.88 -10.46 26.85
N ASN A 240 -17.51 -9.35 26.19
CA ASN A 240 -17.90 -7.99 26.59
C ASN A 240 -17.67 -7.73 28.08
N GLN A 241 -16.50 -8.12 28.57
CA GLN A 241 -16.10 -8.00 29.96
C GLN A 241 -14.73 -7.33 30.09
N GLU A 242 -14.62 -6.27 30.88
CA GLU A 242 -13.34 -5.63 31.16
C GLU A 242 -12.41 -6.57 31.96
N ILE A 243 -11.18 -6.77 31.45
CA ILE A 243 -10.15 -7.59 32.06
C ILE A 243 -8.85 -6.79 32.13
N VAL A 244 -8.34 -6.58 33.33
CA VAL A 244 -7.13 -5.77 33.56
C VAL A 244 -6.02 -6.61 34.17
N LEU A 245 -4.78 -6.30 33.80
CA LEU A 245 -3.58 -6.84 34.42
C LEU A 245 -3.23 -6.00 35.66
N ASP A 246 -2.80 -6.67 36.73
CA ASP A 246 -2.26 -5.97 37.93
C ASP A 246 -1.00 -5.19 37.48
N PRO A 247 -0.97 -3.85 37.60
CA PRO A 247 0.13 -3.02 37.13
C PRO A 247 1.46 -3.25 37.91
N ASN A 248 1.41 -3.94 39.02
CA ASN A 248 2.59 -4.24 39.83
C ASN A 248 3.28 -5.56 39.43
N VAL A 249 2.75 -6.24 38.42
CA VAL A 249 3.22 -7.57 37.97
C VAL A 249 3.60 -7.54 36.50
N VAL A 250 4.75 -8.12 36.19
CA VAL A 250 5.14 -8.34 34.77
C VAL A 250 4.51 -9.62 34.27
N PHE A 251 3.82 -9.51 33.12
CA PHE A 251 3.18 -10.60 32.44
C PHE A 251 3.88 -10.81 31.08
N ASP A 252 4.77 -11.77 31.02
CA ASP A 252 5.51 -12.21 29.83
C ASP A 252 5.10 -13.60 29.33
N ASP A 253 3.91 -14.04 29.78
CA ASP A 253 3.40 -15.37 29.50
C ASP A 253 2.83 -15.47 28.10
N TYR A 254 2.97 -16.66 27.52
CA TYR A 254 2.36 -17.03 26.25
C TYR A 254 1.32 -18.13 26.49
N ILE A 255 0.14 -17.95 25.88
CA ILE A 255 -0.96 -18.89 26.01
C ILE A 255 -1.02 -19.82 24.80
N TYR A 256 -1.34 -21.07 25.07
CA TYR A 256 -1.60 -22.12 24.11
C TYR A 256 -2.91 -22.81 24.46
N GLY A 257 -3.73 -23.14 23.48
CA GLY A 257 -4.96 -23.91 23.70
C GLY A 257 -6.05 -23.63 22.69
N GLU A 258 -7.00 -24.55 22.69
CA GLU A 258 -8.26 -24.46 21.93
C GLU A 258 -9.41 -24.49 22.93
N HIS A 259 -10.33 -23.55 22.82
CA HIS A 259 -11.46 -23.42 23.73
C HIS A 259 -12.75 -23.31 22.91
N ASP A 260 -13.40 -24.43 22.67
CA ASP A 260 -14.64 -24.48 21.90
C ASP A 260 -15.82 -24.02 22.74
N ASN A 261 -16.39 -22.88 22.40
CA ASN A 261 -17.62 -22.32 22.99
C ASN A 261 -17.67 -22.42 24.52
N LYS A 262 -16.58 -22.08 25.22
CA LYS A 262 -16.48 -22.10 26.67
C LYS A 262 -16.95 -20.80 27.29
N SER A 263 -17.37 -20.85 28.54
CA SER A 263 -17.61 -19.64 29.32
C SER A 263 -16.27 -18.94 29.63
N LEU A 264 -16.29 -17.61 29.82
CA LEU A 264 -15.12 -16.84 30.23
C LEU A 264 -14.42 -17.45 31.46
N GLU A 265 -15.21 -17.88 32.46
CA GLU A 265 -14.69 -18.50 33.65
C GLU A 265 -13.93 -19.81 33.36
N ALA A 266 -14.42 -20.62 32.43
CA ALA A 266 -13.74 -21.86 32.05
C ALA A 266 -12.39 -21.56 31.35
N VAL A 267 -12.33 -20.53 30.51
CA VAL A 267 -11.10 -20.09 29.84
C VAL A 267 -10.10 -19.52 30.86
N LEU A 268 -10.55 -18.65 31.78
CA LEU A 268 -9.71 -18.11 32.82
C LEU A 268 -9.14 -19.20 33.76
N ASN A 269 -9.94 -20.20 34.11
CA ASN A 269 -9.48 -21.35 34.89
C ASN A 269 -8.40 -22.17 34.13
N ALA A 270 -8.54 -22.35 32.83
CA ALA A 270 -7.54 -23.02 32.00
C ALA A 270 -6.23 -22.21 31.95
N ILE A 271 -6.31 -20.89 31.79
CA ILE A 271 -5.14 -19.99 31.86
C ILE A 271 -4.48 -20.08 33.23
N GLN A 272 -5.25 -20.01 34.31
CA GLN A 272 -4.73 -20.16 35.67
C GLN A 272 -4.01 -21.50 35.86
N TYR A 273 -4.57 -22.59 35.37
CA TYR A 273 -3.98 -23.91 35.50
C TYR A 273 -2.66 -24.03 34.74
N SER A 274 -2.57 -23.47 33.54
CA SER A 274 -1.40 -23.59 32.68
C SER A 274 -0.25 -22.62 33.01
N THR A 275 -0.57 -21.43 33.54
CA THR A 275 0.41 -20.35 33.76
C THR A 275 0.61 -19.97 35.21
N GLY A 276 -0.31 -20.36 36.10
CA GLY A 276 -0.34 -19.87 37.50
C GLY A 276 -0.86 -18.44 37.64
N ILE A 277 -1.26 -17.78 36.54
CA ILE A 277 -1.93 -16.47 36.60
C ILE A 277 -3.28 -16.66 37.24
N ARG A 278 -3.54 -15.95 38.32
CA ARG A 278 -4.82 -15.98 39.04
C ARG A 278 -5.72 -14.84 38.64
N TYR A 279 -7.02 -14.97 38.87
CA TYR A 279 -7.95 -13.89 38.65
C TYR A 279 -8.86 -13.67 39.87
N ARG A 280 -9.33 -12.43 40.04
CA ARG A 280 -10.38 -12.06 40.97
C ARG A 280 -11.44 -11.24 40.25
N LYS A 281 -12.71 -11.45 40.61
CA LYS A 281 -13.81 -10.64 40.09
C LYS A 281 -14.00 -9.42 41.00
N GLU A 282 -13.99 -8.25 40.39
CA GLU A 282 -14.43 -6.99 41.01
C GLU A 282 -15.79 -6.60 40.43
N GLU A 283 -16.45 -5.57 40.94
CA GLU A 283 -17.85 -5.26 40.59
C GLU A 283 -18.11 -5.20 39.08
N SER A 284 -17.22 -4.56 38.28
CA SER A 284 -17.40 -4.37 36.81
C SER A 284 -16.31 -5.02 35.99
N ARG A 285 -15.22 -5.51 36.60
CA ARG A 285 -14.04 -6.01 35.89
C ARG A 285 -13.45 -7.26 36.52
N ILE A 286 -12.58 -7.90 35.74
CA ILE A 286 -11.75 -9.02 36.21
C ILE A 286 -10.31 -8.54 36.28
N VAL A 287 -9.64 -8.82 37.41
CA VAL A 287 -8.22 -8.46 37.60
C VAL A 287 -7.39 -9.74 37.58
N LEU A 288 -6.42 -9.81 36.63
CA LEU A 288 -5.44 -10.87 36.59
C LEU A 288 -4.20 -10.48 37.43
N TYR A 289 -3.70 -11.42 38.23
CA TYR A 289 -2.55 -11.19 39.08
C TYR A 289 -1.69 -12.44 39.26
N LYS A 290 -0.45 -12.31 39.68
CA LYS A 290 0.43 -13.40 40.09
C LYS A 290 0.67 -13.30 41.60
N THR A 291 0.66 -14.43 42.30
CA THR A 291 1.11 -14.49 43.70
C THR A 291 2.63 -14.55 43.70
N SER A 292 3.27 -13.59 44.39
CA SER A 292 4.71 -13.69 44.71
C SER A 292 4.95 -15.01 45.45
N HIS A 293 5.86 -15.84 44.97
CA HIS A 293 6.41 -16.98 45.70
C HIS A 293 7.52 -16.52 46.61
#